data_e36eb26412cda89bced1e5e80050385e
#
_entry.id   e36eb26412cda89bced1e5e80050385e
#
_cell.length_a   1.000
_cell.length_b   1.000
_cell.length_c   1.000
_cell.angle_alpha   90.00
_cell.angle_beta   90.00
_cell.angle_gamma   90.00
#
_symmetry.space_group_name_H-M   'P 1'
#
loop_
_entity.id
_entity.type
_entity.pdbx_description
1 polymer ?
#
loop_
_entity_poly.entity_id
_entity_poly.type
_entity_poly.pdbx_seq_one_letter_code
_entity_poly.pdbx_strand_id
1 'polypeptide(L)'
;MSSNIRNTLWDVIVIGAGMGGGVIGRRLAERGLKVLFVEKGPQGHRTERQGLNPEMGDPVARRLRGYWPGRVRARIDGRASEFFGPIGAGVGGSSVFYAATLERPERHDLEPVEGRPHPTGGWPVGFDSMRDWYAEAEDLLHVCGEADPLSPEPADPLAAPPPLSGVDRALMQSLRGAGLNPYRQHSAIRYLEGCEDCLGSKCPRACKMDGRSAGVEPALATGRAALLEECEVRRLCGGADHVSHIEVARGDETFELRARHFVLAGGALGSPRLLLASASEAWPDGCANASGLVGRNLMFHLNEIFALWPQQSTPQDGPGKAISLRDFYHWQGQRFGIVQAMGIAAGYGEIVHALNGMFDRSALRNLRALRHLTRLPAAVAARLLGRAQVFVGLMEDLGYSENRVTWDARAPDAIDIDYTLNPELLARRRAFRRAIRAGLRGHRAFFLTHAPELNFGHPCGTLRMGCDPATSVLDAECRAHGIGNLYVADASFMPSSMGVNPSLTIAANALRVAEGIVRRREAGE
;
A
#
# COMPACT_ATOMS: atom_id res chain seq x y z
N MET A 1 29.00 -14.98 4.95
CA MET A 1 28.12 -14.20 5.79
C MET A 1 28.03 -14.83 7.15
N SER A 2 28.20 -14.06 8.17
CA SER A 2 28.70 -14.47 9.45
C SER A 2 27.80 -15.47 10.18
N SER A 3 28.39 -16.56 10.68
CA SER A 3 27.89 -17.43 11.75
C SER A 3 27.20 -16.65 12.89
N ASN A 4 27.47 -15.37 13.00
CA ASN A 4 26.95 -14.47 14.01
C ASN A 4 25.42 -14.22 13.87
N ILE A 5 24.85 -14.01 12.66
CA ILE A 5 23.41 -13.75 12.50
C ILE A 5 22.58 -14.96 12.92
N ARG A 6 23.00 -16.17 12.56
CA ARG A 6 22.25 -17.42 12.85
C ARG A 6 22.24 -17.76 14.34
N ASN A 7 23.35 -17.45 15.04
CA ASN A 7 23.52 -17.81 16.44
C ASN A 7 23.08 -16.70 17.41
N THR A 8 22.67 -15.56 16.90
CA THR A 8 22.19 -14.45 17.73
C THR A 8 20.73 -14.66 18.12
N LEU A 9 20.43 -14.56 19.41
CA LEU A 9 19.07 -14.33 19.85
C LEU A 9 18.74 -12.85 19.67
N TRP A 10 17.86 -12.56 18.71
CA TRP A 10 17.42 -11.21 18.42
C TRP A 10 16.35 -10.76 19.41
N ASP A 11 16.27 -9.45 19.69
CA ASP A 11 15.12 -8.92 20.42
C ASP A 11 13.88 -8.99 19.53
N VAL A 12 14.02 -8.58 18.25
CA VAL A 12 12.94 -8.62 17.27
C VAL A 12 13.43 -9.07 15.90
N ILE A 13 12.73 -10.00 15.27
CA ILE A 13 12.84 -10.29 13.85
C ILE A 13 11.67 -9.67 13.11
N VAL A 14 11.96 -8.80 12.12
CA VAL A 14 10.98 -8.17 11.22
C VAL A 14 10.98 -8.93 9.90
N ILE A 15 9.86 -9.55 9.57
CA ILE A 15 9.68 -10.39 8.37
C ILE A 15 9.10 -9.53 7.25
N GLY A 16 9.95 -9.09 6.34
CA GLY A 16 9.66 -8.12 5.29
C GLY A 16 10.18 -6.72 5.62
N ALA A 17 10.82 -6.10 4.64
CA ALA A 17 11.47 -4.79 4.76
C ALA A 17 10.74 -3.69 3.96
N GLY A 18 9.38 -3.79 3.86
CA GLY A 18 8.51 -2.80 3.23
C GLY A 18 8.28 -1.55 4.08
N MET A 19 7.22 -0.78 3.80
CA MET A 19 6.89 0.45 4.54
C MET A 19 6.75 0.17 6.04
N GLY A 20 5.86 -0.72 6.45
CA GLY A 20 5.63 -1.02 7.86
C GLY A 20 6.85 -1.66 8.53
N GLY A 21 7.48 -2.65 7.87
CA GLY A 21 8.67 -3.32 8.39
C GLY A 21 9.84 -2.37 8.58
N GLY A 22 10.10 -1.49 7.60
CA GLY A 22 11.15 -0.48 7.69
C GLY A 22 10.93 0.48 8.85
N VAL A 23 9.70 1.02 8.98
CA VAL A 23 9.37 2.00 10.02
C VAL A 23 9.41 1.38 11.42
N ILE A 24 8.78 0.20 11.62
CA ILE A 24 8.79 -0.46 12.94
C ILE A 24 10.21 -0.86 13.34
N GLY A 25 10.99 -1.43 12.40
CA GLY A 25 12.36 -1.85 12.69
C GLY A 25 13.28 -0.66 13.00
N ARG A 26 13.11 0.48 12.33
CA ARG A 26 13.79 1.73 12.65
C ARG A 26 13.48 2.16 14.08
N ARG A 27 12.21 2.29 14.45
CA ARG A 27 11.79 2.70 15.79
C ARG A 27 12.36 1.78 16.87
N LEU A 28 12.26 0.47 16.68
CA LEU A 28 12.78 -0.51 17.64
C LEU A 28 14.32 -0.41 17.78
N ALA A 29 15.05 -0.22 16.68
CA ALA A 29 16.49 -0.03 16.70
C ALA A 29 16.90 1.28 17.40
N GLU A 30 16.19 2.39 17.13
CA GLU A 30 16.38 3.68 17.84
C GLU A 30 16.09 3.57 19.35
N ARG A 31 15.16 2.68 19.74
CA ARG A 31 14.89 2.33 21.16
C ARG A 31 15.89 1.32 21.75
N GLY A 32 16.97 0.99 21.02
CA GLY A 32 18.08 0.17 21.49
C GLY A 32 17.90 -1.34 21.40
N LEU A 33 16.81 -1.83 20.77
CA LEU A 33 16.59 -3.25 20.54
C LEU A 33 17.50 -3.76 19.42
N LYS A 34 17.90 -5.04 19.52
CA LYS A 34 18.59 -5.75 18.43
C LYS A 34 17.57 -6.24 17.42
N VAL A 35 17.54 -5.64 16.22
CA VAL A 35 16.57 -5.92 15.16
C VAL A 35 17.22 -6.66 14.00
N LEU A 36 16.58 -7.72 13.52
CA LEU A 36 16.94 -8.37 12.26
C LEU A 36 15.81 -8.19 11.24
N PHE A 37 16.10 -7.55 10.13
CA PHE A 37 15.24 -7.59 8.96
C PHE A 37 15.52 -8.86 8.15
N VAL A 38 14.48 -9.63 7.83
CA VAL A 38 14.55 -10.76 6.90
C VAL A 38 13.72 -10.42 5.68
N GLU A 39 14.38 -10.23 4.54
CA GLU A 39 13.74 -9.81 3.30
C GLU A 39 13.97 -10.85 2.18
N LYS A 40 12.86 -11.26 1.52
CA LYS A 40 12.87 -12.26 0.45
C LYS A 40 13.69 -11.82 -0.76
N GLY A 41 13.64 -10.54 -1.11
CA GLY A 41 14.33 -10.00 -2.27
C GLY A 41 15.61 -9.27 -1.93
N PRO A 42 16.28 -8.71 -2.96
CA PRO A 42 17.56 -8.04 -2.80
C PRO A 42 17.41 -6.63 -2.22
N GLN A 43 18.49 -6.13 -1.65
CA GLN A 43 18.62 -4.71 -1.32
C GLN A 43 18.65 -3.85 -2.59
N GLY A 44 19.23 -4.38 -3.66
CA GLY A 44 19.39 -3.67 -4.93
C GLY A 44 20.39 -2.50 -4.84
N HIS A 45 20.68 -1.88 -5.97
CA HIS A 45 21.56 -0.72 -6.03
C HIS A 45 20.82 0.57 -5.68
N ARG A 46 21.44 1.44 -4.87
CA ARG A 46 20.83 2.71 -4.46
C ARG A 46 20.55 3.63 -5.66
N THR A 47 21.45 3.64 -6.63
CA THR A 47 21.35 4.49 -7.83
C THR A 47 20.40 3.95 -8.90
N GLU A 48 19.76 2.80 -8.65
CA GLU A 48 18.82 2.20 -9.60
C GLU A 48 17.54 3.04 -9.71
N ARG A 49 17.19 3.41 -10.94
CA ARG A 49 15.93 4.06 -11.30
C ARG A 49 15.13 3.17 -12.23
N GLN A 50 14.23 2.38 -11.68
CA GLN A 50 13.42 1.45 -12.45
C GLN A 50 12.02 1.30 -11.87
N GLY A 51 11.02 1.40 -12.74
CA GLY A 51 9.63 1.09 -12.43
C GLY A 51 9.32 -0.41 -12.51
N LEU A 52 8.16 -0.81 -11.98
CA LEU A 52 7.64 -2.15 -12.14
C LEU A 52 7.36 -2.44 -13.62
N ASN A 53 7.90 -3.54 -14.12
CA ASN A 53 7.67 -4.00 -15.50
C ASN A 53 6.80 -5.27 -15.48
N PRO A 54 5.49 -5.18 -15.82
CA PRO A 54 4.59 -6.34 -15.85
C PRO A 54 4.90 -7.31 -16.99
N GLU A 55 5.64 -6.88 -18.02
CA GLU A 55 6.00 -7.73 -19.15
C GLU A 55 7.20 -8.64 -18.85
N MET A 56 7.95 -8.35 -17.78
CA MET A 56 9.06 -9.20 -17.35
C MET A 56 8.53 -10.51 -16.77
N GLY A 57 8.53 -11.56 -17.58
CA GLY A 57 7.96 -12.86 -17.23
C GLY A 57 8.93 -13.85 -16.60
N ASP A 58 10.25 -13.57 -16.63
CA ASP A 58 11.25 -14.45 -16.02
C ASP A 58 11.33 -14.23 -14.50
N PRO A 59 11.06 -15.26 -13.65
CA PRO A 59 11.09 -15.16 -12.20
C PRO A 59 12.46 -14.76 -11.64
N VAL A 60 13.55 -15.19 -12.25
CA VAL A 60 14.92 -14.86 -11.80
C VAL A 60 15.19 -13.38 -12.02
N ALA A 61 14.90 -12.88 -13.22
CA ALA A 61 15.04 -11.45 -13.53
C ALA A 61 14.15 -10.59 -12.63
N ARG A 62 12.94 -11.05 -12.30
CA ARG A 62 12.04 -10.36 -11.37
C ARG A 62 12.64 -10.27 -9.98
N ARG A 63 13.19 -11.36 -9.43
CA ARG A 63 13.86 -11.36 -8.12
C ARG A 63 15.02 -10.38 -8.09
N LEU A 64 15.90 -10.43 -9.09
CA LEU A 64 17.06 -9.52 -9.19
C LEU A 64 16.66 -8.04 -9.21
N ARG A 65 15.47 -7.73 -9.71
CA ARG A 65 14.94 -6.36 -9.77
C ARG A 65 14.13 -5.96 -8.53
N GLY A 66 13.94 -6.87 -7.58
CA GLY A 66 13.12 -6.64 -6.40
C GLY A 66 11.62 -6.61 -6.70
N TYR A 67 11.17 -7.38 -7.70
CA TYR A 67 9.76 -7.63 -7.98
C TYR A 67 9.32 -8.96 -7.39
N TRP A 68 8.07 -9.06 -7.00
CA TRP A 68 7.51 -10.36 -6.62
C TRP A 68 7.66 -11.35 -7.79
N PRO A 69 8.27 -12.55 -7.58
CA PRO A 69 8.64 -13.44 -8.68
C PRO A 69 7.45 -14.18 -9.29
N GLY A 70 6.43 -14.48 -8.49
CA GLY A 70 5.27 -15.26 -8.90
C GLY A 70 4.16 -14.42 -9.51
N ARG A 71 3.18 -15.10 -10.09
CA ARG A 71 1.97 -14.48 -10.65
C ARG A 71 0.90 -14.33 -9.58
N VAL A 72 0.06 -13.33 -9.74
CA VAL A 72 -1.24 -13.25 -9.07
C VAL A 72 -2.22 -14.08 -9.89
N ARG A 73 -2.82 -15.08 -9.27
CA ARG A 73 -3.91 -15.89 -9.80
C ARG A 73 -5.20 -15.41 -9.14
N ALA A 74 -5.92 -14.53 -9.80
CA ALA A 74 -7.12 -13.92 -9.26
C ALA A 74 -8.38 -14.51 -9.88
N ARG A 75 -9.34 -14.88 -9.04
CA ARG A 75 -10.70 -15.21 -9.44
C ARG A 75 -11.61 -14.07 -8.98
N ILE A 76 -12.04 -13.23 -9.92
CA ILE A 76 -12.91 -12.07 -9.66
C ILE A 76 -14.27 -12.36 -10.27
N ASP A 77 -15.33 -12.38 -9.45
CA ASP A 77 -16.70 -12.78 -9.85
C ASP A 77 -16.72 -14.09 -10.66
N GLY A 78 -15.95 -15.09 -10.21
CA GLY A 78 -15.82 -16.39 -10.86
C GLY A 78 -14.94 -16.41 -12.12
N ARG A 79 -14.47 -15.25 -12.60
CA ARG A 79 -13.57 -15.16 -13.77
C ARG A 79 -12.12 -15.25 -13.34
N ALA A 80 -11.43 -16.28 -13.81
CA ALA A 80 -10.01 -16.46 -13.53
C ALA A 80 -9.15 -15.56 -14.43
N SER A 81 -8.13 -14.93 -13.83
CA SER A 81 -7.09 -14.18 -14.52
C SER A 81 -5.73 -14.44 -13.86
N GLU A 82 -4.67 -14.35 -14.64
CA GLU A 82 -3.31 -14.53 -14.16
C GLU A 82 -2.42 -13.42 -14.73
N PHE A 83 -1.72 -12.72 -13.84
CA PHE A 83 -0.89 -11.57 -14.21
C PHE A 83 0.20 -11.32 -13.18
N PHE A 84 1.18 -10.48 -13.52
CA PHE A 84 2.14 -9.96 -12.54
C PHE A 84 1.58 -8.71 -11.87
N GLY A 85 1.34 -8.80 -10.56
CA GLY A 85 0.85 -7.68 -9.76
C GLY A 85 1.91 -6.57 -9.54
N PRO A 86 1.49 -5.35 -9.18
CA PRO A 86 2.37 -4.23 -8.84
C PRO A 86 2.98 -4.42 -7.44
N ILE A 87 3.68 -5.53 -7.21
CA ILE A 87 4.18 -5.96 -5.92
C ILE A 87 5.71 -5.95 -5.94
N GLY A 88 6.30 -5.18 -5.03
CA GLY A 88 7.73 -5.21 -4.76
C GLY A 88 8.08 -6.36 -3.79
N ALA A 89 9.22 -6.99 -4.02
CA ALA A 89 9.85 -7.96 -3.13
C ALA A 89 11.35 -7.66 -3.11
N GLY A 90 11.76 -6.83 -2.17
CA GLY A 90 13.11 -6.34 -1.95
C GLY A 90 13.08 -5.25 -0.88
N VAL A 91 14.21 -4.72 -0.50
CA VAL A 91 14.29 -3.71 0.56
C VAL A 91 13.51 -2.46 0.20
N GLY A 92 12.55 -2.09 1.06
CA GLY A 92 11.55 -1.08 0.86
C GLY A 92 10.21 -1.61 0.30
N GLY A 93 10.15 -2.88 -0.13
CA GLY A 93 8.92 -3.52 -0.61
C GLY A 93 8.28 -2.78 -1.78
N SER A 94 6.95 -2.78 -1.84
CA SER A 94 6.19 -2.06 -2.87
C SER A 94 6.33 -0.53 -2.77
N SER A 95 6.72 0.02 -1.61
CA SER A 95 6.84 1.47 -1.43
C SER A 95 7.99 2.09 -2.24
N VAL A 96 9.01 1.33 -2.67
CA VAL A 96 10.02 1.87 -3.58
C VAL A 96 9.47 2.17 -4.98
N PHE A 97 8.31 1.60 -5.32
CA PHE A 97 7.62 1.80 -6.61
C PHE A 97 6.35 2.63 -6.50
N TYR A 98 5.98 3.12 -5.33
CA TYR A 98 4.74 3.86 -5.13
C TYR A 98 4.82 5.30 -5.66
N ALA A 99 3.69 5.97 -5.70
CA ALA A 99 3.60 7.35 -6.15
C ALA A 99 3.66 8.38 -5.01
N ALA A 100 4.08 7.95 -3.82
CA ALA A 100 4.36 8.76 -2.63
C ALA A 100 3.23 9.67 -2.12
N THR A 101 1.98 9.39 -2.42
CA THR A 101 0.85 10.10 -1.81
C THR A 101 0.58 9.56 -0.42
N LEU A 102 0.61 10.42 0.59
CA LEU A 102 0.47 10.08 2.01
C LEU A 102 -0.57 10.97 2.67
N GLU A 103 -1.82 10.80 2.29
CA GLU A 103 -2.94 11.55 2.88
C GLU A 103 -3.32 10.98 4.25
N ARG A 104 -3.47 11.86 5.24
CA ARG A 104 -4.01 11.47 6.56
C ARG A 104 -5.50 11.14 6.41
N PRO A 105 -5.99 10.01 6.97
CA PRO A 105 -7.43 9.75 7.02
C PRO A 105 -8.14 10.76 7.93
N GLU A 106 -9.43 10.90 7.75
CA GLU A 106 -10.29 11.69 8.61
C GLU A 106 -10.80 10.85 9.79
N ARG A 107 -11.31 11.51 10.85
CA ARG A 107 -11.90 10.82 12.00
C ARG A 107 -12.96 9.79 11.61
N HIS A 108 -13.83 10.14 10.67
CA HIS A 108 -14.88 9.25 10.18
C HIS A 108 -14.36 8.01 9.41
N ASP A 109 -13.07 7.94 9.06
CA ASP A 109 -12.45 6.74 8.49
C ASP A 109 -12.12 5.68 9.55
N LEU A 110 -11.98 6.10 10.81
CA LEU A 110 -11.59 5.24 11.92
C LEU A 110 -12.74 4.99 12.90
N GLU A 111 -13.65 5.95 13.06
CA GLU A 111 -14.71 5.86 14.05
C GLU A 111 -16.02 6.50 13.57
N PRO A 112 -17.19 6.12 14.12
CA PRO A 112 -18.44 6.80 13.84
C PRO A 112 -18.38 8.25 14.32
N VAL A 113 -18.87 9.18 13.49
CA VAL A 113 -19.06 10.59 13.86
C VAL A 113 -20.53 10.97 13.69
N GLU A 114 -20.97 12.07 14.31
CA GLU A 114 -22.35 12.51 14.23
C GLU A 114 -22.78 12.69 12.76
N GLY A 115 -23.91 12.08 12.39
CA GLY A 115 -24.44 12.10 11.04
C GLY A 115 -23.67 11.26 10.00
N ARG A 116 -22.59 10.58 10.41
CA ARG A 116 -21.75 9.74 9.54
C ARG A 116 -21.39 8.42 10.24
N PRO A 117 -22.28 7.42 10.26
CA PRO A 117 -21.97 6.12 10.85
C PRO A 117 -20.81 5.45 10.10
N HIS A 118 -19.92 4.79 10.85
CA HIS A 118 -18.85 4.01 10.24
C HIS A 118 -19.42 2.69 9.69
N PRO A 119 -19.10 2.28 8.44
CA PRO A 119 -19.74 1.11 7.81
C PRO A 119 -19.43 -0.22 8.46
N THR A 120 -18.33 -0.32 9.23
CA THR A 120 -17.94 -1.53 9.97
C THR A 120 -18.00 -1.34 11.50
N GLY A 121 -18.66 -0.29 11.98
CA GLY A 121 -18.72 0.04 13.41
C GLY A 121 -17.51 0.82 13.95
N GLY A 122 -16.46 0.98 13.17
CA GLY A 122 -15.22 1.67 13.53
C GLY A 122 -14.05 0.71 13.77
N TRP A 123 -12.87 1.29 13.94
CA TRP A 123 -11.64 0.59 14.28
C TRP A 123 -11.53 0.44 15.81
N PRO A 124 -10.79 -0.57 16.33
CA PRO A 124 -10.58 -0.69 17.78
C PRO A 124 -9.68 0.42 18.35
N VAL A 125 -9.05 1.20 17.49
CA VAL A 125 -8.21 2.36 17.82
C VAL A 125 -8.79 3.58 17.13
N GLY A 126 -9.32 4.55 17.92
CA GLY A 126 -9.93 5.77 17.41
C GLY A 126 -8.91 6.81 16.93
N PHE A 127 -9.43 7.87 16.29
CA PHE A 127 -8.64 8.91 15.65
C PHE A 127 -7.70 9.63 16.64
N ASP A 128 -8.19 9.99 17.84
CA ASP A 128 -7.36 10.70 18.83
C ASP A 128 -6.16 9.86 19.29
N SER A 129 -6.32 8.54 19.39
CA SER A 129 -5.23 7.62 19.73
C SER A 129 -4.20 7.46 18.61
N MET A 130 -4.58 7.75 17.36
CA MET A 130 -3.71 7.66 16.19
C MET A 130 -3.08 9.00 15.79
N ARG A 131 -3.60 10.12 16.27
CA ARG A 131 -3.25 11.47 15.85
C ARG A 131 -1.76 11.77 15.93
N ASP A 132 -1.16 11.52 17.10
CA ASP A 132 0.26 11.79 17.32
C ASP A 132 1.15 10.88 16.46
N TRP A 133 0.71 9.63 16.22
CA TRP A 133 1.42 8.70 15.35
C TRP A 133 1.36 9.11 13.88
N TYR A 134 0.26 9.72 13.43
CA TYR A 134 0.20 10.32 12.09
C TYR A 134 1.16 11.49 11.97
N ALA A 135 1.19 12.41 12.94
CA ALA A 135 2.11 13.54 12.94
C ALA A 135 3.57 13.06 12.90
N GLU A 136 3.91 12.06 13.72
CA GLU A 136 5.26 11.50 13.73
C GLU A 136 5.62 10.76 12.43
N ALA A 137 4.67 10.05 11.82
CA ALA A 137 4.88 9.39 10.53
C ALA A 137 5.05 10.40 9.38
N GLU A 138 4.32 11.51 9.41
CA GLU A 138 4.46 12.63 8.46
C GLU A 138 5.85 13.26 8.55
N ASP A 139 6.34 13.51 9.77
CA ASP A 139 7.70 14.03 9.98
C ASP A 139 8.76 13.03 9.52
N LEU A 140 8.66 11.77 9.94
CA LEU A 140 9.59 10.69 9.57
C LEU A 140 9.69 10.50 8.05
N LEU A 141 8.57 10.67 7.34
CA LEU A 141 8.46 10.51 5.89
C LEU A 141 8.62 11.84 5.14
N HIS A 142 8.92 12.93 5.85
CA HIS A 142 9.08 14.28 5.29
C HIS A 142 7.90 14.65 4.37
N VAL A 143 6.68 14.46 4.84
CA VAL A 143 5.48 14.75 4.06
C VAL A 143 5.38 16.26 3.84
N CYS A 144 5.22 16.67 2.59
CA CYS A 144 4.93 18.04 2.22
C CYS A 144 3.52 18.16 1.63
N GLY A 145 2.90 19.33 1.79
CA GLY A 145 1.54 19.57 1.30
C GLY A 145 0.92 20.80 1.95
N GLU A 146 -0.39 20.98 1.75
CA GLU A 146 -1.19 22.01 2.41
C GLU A 146 -2.33 21.35 3.19
N ALA A 147 -2.81 22.02 4.24
CA ALA A 147 -3.98 21.55 4.97
C ALA A 147 -5.20 21.42 4.05
N ASP A 148 -5.96 20.34 4.23
CA ASP A 148 -7.25 20.21 3.56
C ASP A 148 -8.24 21.23 4.09
N PRO A 149 -8.77 22.14 3.26
CA PRO A 149 -9.71 23.18 3.71
C PRO A 149 -11.06 22.62 4.18
N LEU A 150 -11.37 21.36 3.93
CA LEU A 150 -12.61 20.70 4.35
C LEU A 150 -12.43 19.85 5.61
N SER A 151 -11.20 19.64 6.07
CA SER A 151 -10.96 18.86 7.28
C SER A 151 -11.40 19.63 8.52
N PRO A 152 -12.22 19.02 9.41
CA PRO A 152 -12.56 19.60 10.70
C PRO A 152 -11.44 19.42 11.73
N GLU A 153 -10.45 18.59 11.44
CA GLU A 153 -9.36 18.30 12.37
C GLU A 153 -8.25 19.35 12.29
N PRO A 154 -7.61 19.68 13.40
CA PRO A 154 -6.46 20.57 13.38
C PRO A 154 -5.35 20.00 12.48
N ALA A 155 -4.87 20.83 11.56
CA ALA A 155 -3.74 20.47 10.73
C ALA A 155 -2.43 20.65 11.49
N ASP A 156 -1.63 19.59 11.58
CA ASP A 156 -0.23 19.71 11.94
C ASP A 156 0.54 20.33 10.76
N PRO A 157 1.55 21.17 11.01
CA PRO A 157 2.28 21.81 9.92
C PRO A 157 3.08 20.77 9.12
N LEU A 158 2.75 20.62 7.84
CA LEU A 158 3.52 19.83 6.89
C LEU A 158 4.67 20.64 6.30
N ALA A 159 5.67 19.97 5.74
CA ALA A 159 6.71 20.64 4.97
C ALA A 159 6.10 21.42 3.79
N ALA A 160 6.70 22.55 3.42
CA ALA A 160 6.23 23.33 2.30
C ALA A 160 6.39 22.56 0.97
N PRO A 161 5.34 22.43 0.16
CA PRO A 161 5.44 21.76 -1.13
C PRO A 161 6.16 22.68 -2.15
N PRO A 162 6.77 22.12 -3.21
CA PRO A 162 7.40 22.91 -4.26
C PRO A 162 6.36 23.78 -5.00
N PRO A 163 6.78 24.82 -5.74
CA PRO A 163 5.86 25.65 -6.51
C PRO A 163 5.00 24.83 -7.48
N LEU A 164 3.74 25.25 -7.66
CA LEU A 164 2.84 24.63 -8.65
C LEU A 164 3.34 24.85 -10.06
N SER A 165 3.17 23.87 -10.92
CA SER A 165 3.25 24.05 -12.36
C SER A 165 2.21 25.07 -12.85
N GLY A 166 2.44 25.67 -14.02
CA GLY A 166 1.44 26.55 -14.64
C GLY A 166 0.10 25.86 -14.86
N VAL A 167 0.12 24.58 -15.26
CA VAL A 167 -1.08 23.75 -15.46
C VAL A 167 -1.83 23.52 -14.15
N ASP A 168 -1.14 23.11 -13.09
CA ASP A 168 -1.78 22.81 -11.79
C ASP A 168 -2.37 24.07 -11.16
N ARG A 169 -1.68 25.21 -11.30
CA ARG A 169 -2.18 26.51 -10.83
C ARG A 169 -3.48 26.89 -11.55
N ALA A 170 -3.52 26.75 -12.87
CA ALA A 170 -4.71 27.04 -13.67
C ALA A 170 -5.87 26.08 -13.31
N LEU A 171 -5.58 24.79 -13.10
CA LEU A 171 -6.58 23.82 -12.66
C LEU A 171 -7.11 24.14 -11.27
N MET A 172 -6.25 24.39 -10.28
CA MET A 172 -6.70 24.77 -8.93
C MET A 172 -7.57 26.02 -8.95
N GLN A 173 -7.18 27.04 -9.71
CA GLN A 173 -7.98 28.25 -9.84
C GLN A 173 -9.35 27.97 -10.47
N SER A 174 -9.40 27.16 -11.53
CA SER A 174 -10.64 26.78 -12.21
C SER A 174 -11.57 25.96 -11.30
N LEU A 175 -11.01 24.98 -10.56
CA LEU A 175 -11.76 24.16 -9.60
C LEU A 175 -12.33 25.00 -8.45
N ARG A 176 -11.54 25.94 -7.91
CA ARG A 176 -12.00 26.90 -6.88
C ARG A 176 -13.11 27.81 -7.44
N GLY A 177 -12.98 28.25 -8.68
CA GLY A 177 -14.04 29.03 -9.37
C GLY A 177 -15.35 28.24 -9.54
N ALA A 178 -15.31 26.92 -9.55
CA ALA A 178 -16.47 26.03 -9.55
C ALA A 178 -17.02 25.69 -8.16
N GLY A 179 -16.47 26.28 -7.10
CA GLY A 179 -16.86 26.05 -5.71
C GLY A 179 -16.28 24.78 -5.07
N LEU A 180 -15.25 24.19 -5.69
CA LEU A 180 -14.51 23.07 -5.12
C LEU A 180 -13.33 23.58 -4.28
N ASN A 181 -12.79 22.71 -3.41
CA ASN A 181 -11.76 23.02 -2.43
C ASN A 181 -10.45 22.26 -2.70
N PRO A 182 -9.79 22.45 -3.86
CA PRO A 182 -8.53 21.80 -4.14
C PRO A 182 -7.42 22.31 -3.21
N TYR A 183 -6.58 21.39 -2.75
CA TYR A 183 -5.41 21.68 -1.94
C TYR A 183 -4.17 20.97 -2.48
N ARG A 184 -2.98 21.38 -1.97
CA ARG A 184 -1.72 20.74 -2.34
C ARG A 184 -1.65 19.35 -1.75
N GLN A 185 -1.58 18.36 -2.63
CA GLN A 185 -1.53 16.94 -2.26
C GLN A 185 -0.38 16.64 -1.30
N HIS A 186 -0.67 15.81 -0.30
CA HIS A 186 0.34 15.33 0.64
C HIS A 186 1.27 14.32 -0.04
N SER A 187 2.55 14.63 -0.08
CA SER A 187 3.56 13.85 -0.80
C SER A 187 4.80 13.59 0.04
N ALA A 188 5.24 12.33 0.10
CA ALA A 188 6.49 11.94 0.75
C ALA A 188 7.69 12.09 -0.19
N ILE A 189 7.88 13.29 -0.76
CA ILE A 189 9.00 13.61 -1.64
C ILE A 189 9.69 14.86 -1.10
N ARG A 190 10.97 14.75 -0.80
CA ARG A 190 11.78 15.86 -0.24
C ARG A 190 12.11 16.96 -1.26
N TYR A 191 11.87 16.74 -2.54
CA TYR A 191 12.15 17.70 -3.62
C TYR A 191 13.55 18.33 -3.55
N LEU A 192 14.57 17.52 -3.28
CA LEU A 192 15.96 17.97 -3.32
C LEU A 192 16.33 18.43 -4.72
N GLU A 193 17.40 19.24 -4.85
CA GLU A 193 17.90 19.71 -6.13
C GLU A 193 18.08 18.55 -7.13
N GLY A 194 17.53 18.70 -8.34
CA GLY A 194 17.50 17.67 -9.38
C GLY A 194 16.54 16.51 -9.08
N CYS A 195 15.53 16.71 -8.24
CA CYS A 195 14.45 15.74 -8.04
C CYS A 195 13.64 15.57 -9.32
N GLU A 196 13.35 14.31 -9.66
CA GLU A 196 12.58 13.94 -10.84
C GLU A 196 11.27 13.20 -10.46
N ASP A 197 10.72 13.45 -9.27
CA ASP A 197 9.53 12.86 -8.67
C ASP A 197 9.56 11.32 -8.53
N CYS A 198 10.16 10.58 -9.44
CA CYS A 198 10.29 9.12 -9.50
C CYS A 198 8.98 8.36 -9.19
N LEU A 199 7.84 8.89 -9.65
CA LEU A 199 6.53 8.27 -9.47
C LEU A 199 6.50 6.89 -10.15
N GLY A 200 6.08 5.85 -9.42
CA GLY A 200 6.04 4.47 -9.95
C GLY A 200 7.40 3.81 -10.15
N SER A 201 8.52 4.44 -9.76
CA SER A 201 9.88 3.92 -9.95
C SER A 201 10.75 4.11 -8.71
N LYS A 202 11.83 3.31 -8.59
CA LYS A 202 12.84 3.47 -7.53
C LYS A 202 13.48 4.86 -7.62
N CYS A 203 13.74 5.48 -6.48
CA CYS A 203 14.38 6.79 -6.41
C CYS A 203 15.90 6.64 -6.17
N PRO A 204 16.76 7.09 -7.10
CA PRO A 204 18.21 6.95 -6.96
C PRO A 204 18.82 7.92 -5.94
N ARG A 205 18.08 8.96 -5.53
CA ARG A 205 18.59 10.09 -4.72
C ARG A 205 18.05 10.19 -3.30
N ALA A 206 17.23 9.24 -2.84
CA ALA A 206 16.52 9.36 -1.57
C ALA A 206 15.64 10.62 -1.43
N CYS A 207 15.15 11.18 -2.56
CA CYS A 207 14.14 12.23 -2.51
C CYS A 207 12.79 11.64 -2.07
N LYS A 208 12.37 10.54 -2.73
CA LYS A 208 11.16 9.83 -2.39
C LYS A 208 11.39 8.99 -1.13
N MET A 209 10.63 9.29 -0.09
CA MET A 209 10.69 8.58 1.18
C MET A 209 9.86 7.31 1.07
N ASP A 210 10.44 6.18 1.39
CA ASP A 210 9.85 4.85 1.30
C ASP A 210 10.36 3.96 2.43
N GLY A 211 9.93 2.72 2.53
CA GLY A 211 10.37 1.79 3.58
C GLY A 211 11.89 1.57 3.64
N ARG A 212 12.59 1.75 2.51
CA ARG A 212 14.05 1.71 2.47
C ARG A 212 14.67 3.01 3.00
N SER A 213 14.26 4.15 2.42
CA SER A 213 14.88 5.47 2.68
C SER A 213 14.52 6.02 4.06
N ALA A 214 13.27 5.84 4.49
CA ALA A 214 12.77 6.31 5.77
C ALA A 214 12.88 5.28 6.91
N GLY A 215 13.02 4.00 6.57
CA GLY A 215 12.99 2.91 7.54
C GLY A 215 14.31 2.15 7.64
N VAL A 216 14.56 1.24 6.69
CA VAL A 216 15.65 0.25 6.80
C VAL A 216 17.03 0.91 6.85
N GLU A 217 17.34 1.85 5.95
CA GLU A 217 18.67 2.51 5.93
C GLU A 217 18.96 3.27 7.24
N PRO A 218 18.04 4.08 7.80
CA PRO A 218 18.24 4.69 9.12
C PRO A 218 18.35 3.67 10.26
N ALA A 219 17.57 2.58 10.23
CA ALA A 219 17.68 1.51 11.23
C ALA A 219 19.09 0.89 11.25
N LEU A 220 19.63 0.56 10.08
CA LEU A 220 20.97 0.01 9.95
C LEU A 220 22.05 1.00 10.43
N ALA A 221 21.86 2.30 10.22
CA ALA A 221 22.76 3.35 10.66
C ALA A 221 22.87 3.45 12.21
N THR A 222 21.87 2.97 12.96
CA THR A 222 21.93 2.92 14.44
C THR A 222 22.97 1.93 14.98
N GLY A 223 23.45 0.98 14.15
CA GLY A 223 24.29 -0.15 14.59
C GLY A 223 23.53 -1.20 15.42
N ARG A 224 22.22 -1.06 15.61
CA ARG A 224 21.35 -1.99 16.35
C ARG A 224 20.54 -2.90 15.44
N ALA A 225 20.49 -2.61 14.15
CA ALA A 225 19.79 -3.44 13.16
C ALA A 225 20.75 -4.14 12.22
N ALA A 226 20.33 -5.31 11.74
CA ALA A 226 20.97 -6.05 10.65
C ALA A 226 19.95 -6.41 9.58
N LEU A 227 20.42 -6.63 8.35
CA LEU A 227 19.60 -7.03 7.22
C LEU A 227 20.08 -8.39 6.67
N LEU A 228 19.15 -9.31 6.53
CA LEU A 228 19.33 -10.57 5.82
C LEU A 228 18.45 -10.54 4.57
N GLU A 229 19.04 -10.13 3.47
CA GLU A 229 18.40 -10.06 2.15
C GLU A 229 18.48 -11.39 1.40
N GLU A 230 17.67 -11.54 0.33
CA GLU A 230 17.55 -12.77 -0.47
C GLU A 230 17.28 -14.00 0.41
N CYS A 231 16.54 -13.78 1.50
CA CYS A 231 16.22 -14.78 2.50
C CYS A 231 14.72 -14.84 2.71
N GLU A 232 14.12 -15.96 2.34
CA GLU A 232 12.68 -16.18 2.44
C GLU A 232 12.33 -16.89 3.73
N VAL A 233 11.42 -16.31 4.51
CA VAL A 233 10.79 -17.01 5.63
C VAL A 233 9.76 -17.99 5.08
N ARG A 234 9.97 -19.27 5.35
CA ARG A 234 9.10 -20.37 4.89
C ARG A 234 7.99 -20.70 5.87
N ARG A 235 8.31 -20.68 7.17
CA ARG A 235 7.38 -21.05 8.24
C ARG A 235 7.71 -20.33 9.54
N LEU A 236 6.66 -20.09 10.33
CA LEU A 236 6.78 -19.84 11.76
C LEU A 236 6.62 -21.16 12.50
N CYS A 237 7.43 -21.38 13.50
CA CYS A 237 7.44 -22.60 14.32
C CYS A 237 7.30 -22.23 15.80
N GLY A 238 6.52 -23.01 16.57
CA GLY A 238 6.33 -22.72 17.98
C GLY A 238 5.30 -23.60 18.66
N GLY A 239 4.90 -23.19 19.85
CA GLY A 239 3.83 -23.78 20.61
C GLY A 239 2.48 -23.10 20.34
N ALA A 240 1.45 -23.48 21.10
CA ALA A 240 0.10 -22.98 20.89
C ALA A 240 -0.01 -21.45 21.09
N ASP A 241 0.81 -20.86 21.94
CA ASP A 241 0.74 -19.49 22.44
C ASP A 241 1.96 -18.61 22.11
N HIS A 242 2.97 -19.18 21.44
CA HIS A 242 4.18 -18.43 21.08
C HIS A 242 4.89 -18.98 19.85
N VAL A 243 5.58 -18.10 19.13
CA VAL A 243 6.54 -18.44 18.08
C VAL A 243 7.92 -18.59 18.71
N SER A 244 8.57 -19.77 18.54
CA SER A 244 9.91 -20.04 19.07
C SER A 244 11.03 -19.68 18.09
N HIS A 245 10.78 -19.87 16.79
CA HIS A 245 11.73 -19.57 15.70
C HIS A 245 11.01 -19.47 14.37
N ILE A 246 11.73 -19.01 13.37
CA ILE A 246 11.33 -19.05 11.97
C ILE A 246 12.26 -19.93 11.16
N GLU A 247 11.72 -20.70 10.23
CA GLU A 247 12.47 -21.41 9.21
C GLU A 247 12.65 -20.51 8.00
N VAL A 248 13.89 -20.34 7.57
CA VAL A 248 14.25 -19.49 6.44
C VAL A 248 15.05 -20.25 5.39
N ALA A 249 14.88 -19.85 4.13
CA ALA A 249 15.66 -20.36 3.01
C ALA A 249 16.45 -19.22 2.33
N ARG A 250 17.74 -19.46 2.09
CA ARG A 250 18.63 -18.54 1.36
C ARG A 250 19.50 -19.31 0.38
N GLY A 251 19.26 -19.14 -0.91
CA GLY A 251 19.82 -20.04 -1.90
C GLY A 251 19.40 -21.49 -1.64
N ASP A 252 20.35 -22.40 -1.55
CA ASP A 252 20.10 -23.83 -1.26
C ASP A 252 20.13 -24.17 0.24
N GLU A 253 20.39 -23.18 1.10
CA GLU A 253 20.47 -23.40 2.55
C GLU A 253 19.14 -23.11 3.22
N THR A 254 18.76 -24.00 4.15
CA THR A 254 17.63 -23.79 5.08
C THR A 254 18.17 -23.78 6.50
N PHE A 255 17.75 -22.81 7.32
CA PHE A 255 18.17 -22.69 8.72
C PHE A 255 17.13 -21.96 9.56
N GLU A 256 17.31 -22.00 10.87
CA GLU A 256 16.44 -21.35 11.84
C GLU A 256 16.99 -20.01 12.29
N LEU A 257 16.09 -19.07 12.61
CA LEU A 257 16.39 -17.81 13.27
C LEU A 257 15.48 -17.62 14.48
N ARG A 258 16.04 -17.11 15.58
CA ARG A 258 15.36 -17.00 16.87
C ARG A 258 15.29 -15.56 17.34
N ALA A 259 14.13 -15.19 17.91
CA ALA A 259 13.93 -13.89 18.51
C ALA A 259 12.98 -13.98 19.71
N ARG A 260 12.93 -12.92 20.50
CA ARG A 260 11.93 -12.74 21.55
C ARG A 260 10.56 -12.39 20.95
N HIS A 261 10.54 -11.51 19.94
CA HIS A 261 9.34 -11.08 19.23
C HIS A 261 9.51 -11.20 17.72
N PHE A 262 8.40 -11.45 17.04
CA PHE A 262 8.32 -11.54 15.59
C PHE A 262 7.31 -10.53 15.07
N VAL A 263 7.68 -9.80 14.02
CA VAL A 263 6.81 -8.82 13.37
C VAL A 263 6.62 -9.21 11.91
N LEU A 264 5.37 -9.50 11.52
CA LEU A 264 5.00 -9.70 10.13
C LEU A 264 4.87 -8.34 9.43
N ALA A 265 5.57 -8.18 8.33
CA ALA A 265 5.56 -7.00 7.48
C ALA A 265 5.69 -7.37 5.98
N GLY A 266 5.23 -8.56 5.61
CA GLY A 266 5.24 -9.10 4.25
C GLY A 266 4.15 -8.54 3.32
N GLY A 267 3.34 -7.59 3.81
CA GLY A 267 2.21 -7.00 3.10
C GLY A 267 0.95 -7.87 3.15
N ALA A 268 -0.21 -7.26 2.87
CA ALA A 268 -1.52 -7.92 3.01
C ALA A 268 -1.74 -9.13 2.07
N LEU A 269 -0.85 -9.34 1.10
CA LEU A 269 -0.85 -10.54 0.26
C LEU A 269 0.18 -11.58 0.72
N GLY A 270 1.29 -11.17 1.34
CA GLY A 270 2.37 -12.06 1.79
C GLY A 270 2.19 -12.58 3.21
N SER A 271 1.87 -11.71 4.17
CA SER A 271 1.74 -12.07 5.59
C SER A 271 0.70 -13.16 5.85
N PRO A 272 -0.55 -13.10 5.32
CA PRO A 272 -1.51 -14.18 5.54
C PRO A 272 -1.07 -15.51 4.93
N ARG A 273 -0.38 -15.49 3.78
CA ARG A 273 0.14 -16.70 3.14
C ARG A 273 1.19 -17.39 4.02
N LEU A 274 2.07 -16.61 4.66
CA LEU A 274 3.07 -17.15 5.59
C LEU A 274 2.39 -17.79 6.81
N LEU A 275 1.37 -17.17 7.36
CA LEU A 275 0.61 -17.75 8.47
C LEU A 275 -0.08 -19.06 8.06
N LEU A 276 -0.72 -19.10 6.88
CA LEU A 276 -1.35 -20.33 6.35
C LEU A 276 -0.31 -21.42 6.04
N ALA A 277 0.87 -21.05 5.52
CA ALA A 277 1.98 -21.96 5.27
C ALA A 277 2.58 -22.56 6.55
N SER A 278 2.33 -21.91 7.70
CA SER A 278 2.85 -22.32 9.00
C SER A 278 1.95 -23.33 9.73
N ALA A 279 1.09 -24.06 8.99
CA ALA A 279 0.27 -25.12 9.56
C ALA A 279 1.15 -26.19 10.25
N SER A 280 0.77 -26.61 11.44
CA SER A 280 1.49 -27.55 12.28
C SER A 280 0.53 -28.25 13.26
N GLU A 281 1.01 -29.18 14.08
CA GLU A 281 0.21 -29.78 15.15
C GLU A 281 -0.34 -28.73 16.12
N ALA A 282 0.46 -27.71 16.47
CA ALA A 282 0.04 -26.61 17.35
C ALA A 282 -0.94 -25.64 16.65
N TRP A 283 -0.89 -25.53 15.33
CA TRP A 283 -1.70 -24.63 14.51
C TRP A 283 -2.24 -25.37 13.27
N PRO A 284 -3.24 -26.25 13.39
CA PRO A 284 -3.67 -27.13 12.29
C PRO A 284 -4.11 -26.38 11.02
N ASP A 285 -4.76 -25.23 11.19
CA ASP A 285 -5.28 -24.40 10.10
C ASP A 285 -4.36 -23.21 9.72
N GLY A 286 -3.11 -23.21 10.24
CA GLY A 286 -2.15 -22.13 10.10
C GLY A 286 -1.95 -21.33 11.39
N CYS A 287 -0.79 -20.69 11.50
CA CYS A 287 -0.44 -19.86 12.65
C CYS A 287 -1.43 -18.69 12.80
N ALA A 288 -1.87 -18.39 14.04
CA ALA A 288 -2.85 -17.36 14.39
C ALA A 288 -4.23 -17.50 13.68
N ASN A 289 -4.60 -18.68 13.19
CA ASN A 289 -5.82 -18.90 12.42
C ASN A 289 -6.95 -19.63 13.18
N ALA A 290 -6.98 -19.55 14.49
CA ALA A 290 -8.05 -20.18 15.30
C ALA A 290 -9.45 -19.64 14.95
N SER A 291 -9.56 -18.40 14.50
CA SER A 291 -10.82 -17.80 14.02
C SER A 291 -11.20 -18.22 12.59
N GLY A 292 -10.29 -18.83 11.80
CA GLY A 292 -10.48 -19.09 10.38
C GLY A 292 -10.49 -17.82 9.51
N LEU A 293 -10.00 -16.68 10.04
CA LEU A 293 -10.06 -15.38 9.38
C LEU A 293 -8.74 -14.97 8.69
N VAL A 294 -7.66 -15.69 8.89
CA VAL A 294 -6.39 -15.43 8.20
C VAL A 294 -6.59 -15.49 6.69
N GLY A 295 -6.21 -14.41 6.02
CA GLY A 295 -6.36 -14.22 4.58
C GLY A 295 -7.71 -13.71 4.13
N ARG A 296 -8.75 -13.68 4.98
CA ARG A 296 -10.10 -13.18 4.66
C ARG A 296 -10.20 -11.67 4.80
N ASN A 297 -11.31 -11.10 4.37
CA ASN A 297 -11.59 -9.66 4.37
C ASN A 297 -10.59 -8.85 3.52
N LEU A 298 -10.06 -9.47 2.46
CA LEU A 298 -9.21 -8.78 1.51
C LEU A 298 -9.96 -7.61 0.90
N MET A 299 -9.36 -6.43 1.00
CA MET A 299 -9.84 -5.18 0.43
C MET A 299 -8.82 -4.58 -0.52
N PHE A 300 -9.34 -3.76 -1.42
CA PHE A 300 -8.57 -2.87 -2.28
C PHE A 300 -9.20 -1.46 -2.24
N HIS A 301 -8.72 -0.55 -3.09
CA HIS A 301 -9.53 0.61 -3.51
C HIS A 301 -10.10 0.33 -4.89
N LEU A 302 -11.27 0.90 -5.21
CA LEU A 302 -11.74 0.98 -6.58
C LEU A 302 -11.30 2.30 -7.19
N ASN A 303 -10.65 2.22 -8.34
CA ASN A 303 -10.19 3.39 -9.08
C ASN A 303 -11.30 3.91 -10.01
N GLU A 304 -11.57 5.22 -9.95
CA GLU A 304 -12.28 5.98 -10.97
C GLU A 304 -11.31 6.93 -11.66
N ILE A 305 -10.64 6.47 -12.70
CA ILE A 305 -9.64 7.24 -13.44
C ILE A 305 -10.33 8.11 -14.48
N PHE A 306 -9.95 9.39 -14.51
CA PHE A 306 -10.49 10.34 -15.50
C PHE A 306 -9.43 11.36 -15.93
N ALA A 307 -9.58 11.84 -17.14
CA ALA A 307 -8.82 12.94 -17.69
C ALA A 307 -9.57 14.25 -17.45
N LEU A 308 -8.85 15.30 -17.03
CA LEU A 308 -9.35 16.65 -16.79
C LEU A 308 -8.51 17.66 -17.56
N TRP A 309 -9.12 18.49 -18.40
CA TRP A 309 -8.42 19.48 -19.20
C TRP A 309 -8.37 20.83 -18.49
N PRO A 310 -7.19 21.47 -18.42
CA PRO A 310 -7.12 22.86 -18.02
C PRO A 310 -7.86 23.74 -19.02
N GLN A 311 -8.49 24.81 -18.55
CA GLN A 311 -9.19 25.76 -19.41
C GLN A 311 -8.23 26.59 -20.26
N GLN A 312 -7.01 26.77 -19.79
CA GLN A 312 -5.96 27.51 -20.48
C GLN A 312 -4.75 26.62 -20.76
N SER A 313 -4.06 26.88 -21.86
CA SER A 313 -2.81 26.20 -22.20
C SER A 313 -1.65 26.86 -21.48
N THR A 314 -1.09 26.17 -20.48
CA THR A 314 0.06 26.64 -19.69
C THR A 314 1.14 25.57 -19.67
N PRO A 315 2.42 25.91 -19.47
CA PRO A 315 3.50 24.92 -19.39
C PRO A 315 3.35 23.96 -18.19
N GLN A 316 3.83 22.73 -18.35
CA GLN A 316 4.05 21.77 -17.29
C GLN A 316 5.49 21.94 -16.79
N ASP A 317 5.72 22.94 -15.93
CA ASP A 317 7.02 23.38 -15.44
C ASP A 317 7.27 23.08 -13.95
N GLY A 318 6.64 22.04 -13.43
CA GLY A 318 6.75 21.63 -12.04
C GLY A 318 6.26 20.19 -11.81
N PRO A 319 6.19 19.74 -10.54
CA PRO A 319 5.73 18.40 -10.21
C PRO A 319 4.32 18.17 -10.71
N GLY A 320 4.11 17.05 -11.40
CA GLY A 320 2.80 16.74 -12.00
C GLY A 320 1.76 16.20 -11.02
N LYS A 321 2.14 15.93 -9.77
CA LYS A 321 1.27 15.34 -8.75
C LYS A 321 1.05 16.33 -7.61
N ALA A 322 0.16 17.29 -7.82
CA ALA A 322 0.07 18.45 -6.93
C ALA A 322 -1.31 18.72 -6.33
N ILE A 323 -2.38 18.06 -6.79
CA ILE A 323 -3.76 18.43 -6.43
C ILE A 323 -4.51 17.26 -5.82
N SER A 324 -5.11 17.50 -4.65
CA SER A 324 -6.10 16.62 -4.00
C SER A 324 -7.42 17.37 -3.77
N LEU A 325 -8.52 16.60 -3.71
CA LEU A 325 -9.88 17.07 -3.50
C LEU A 325 -10.61 16.09 -2.58
N ARG A 326 -11.20 16.57 -1.50
CA ARG A 326 -12.08 15.79 -0.61
C ARG A 326 -13.55 16.17 -0.74
N ASP A 327 -13.93 17.09 -1.64
CA ASP A 327 -15.30 17.50 -1.92
C ASP A 327 -16.22 16.31 -2.25
N PHE A 328 -15.66 15.23 -2.78
CA PHE A 328 -16.38 14.03 -3.19
C PHE A 328 -16.32 12.90 -2.16
N TYR A 329 -15.66 13.12 -1.02
CA TYR A 329 -15.49 12.08 0.01
C TYR A 329 -16.84 11.64 0.58
N HIS A 330 -17.73 12.62 0.78
CA HIS A 330 -19.12 12.43 1.15
C HIS A 330 -20.04 13.16 0.19
N TRP A 331 -21.03 12.45 -0.33
CA TRP A 331 -22.04 13.04 -1.20
C TRP A 331 -23.38 12.34 -1.03
N GLN A 332 -24.45 13.12 -0.77
CA GLN A 332 -25.81 12.60 -0.54
C GLN A 332 -25.86 11.47 0.51
N GLY A 333 -25.17 11.65 1.63
CA GLY A 333 -25.15 10.69 2.74
C GLY A 333 -24.33 9.41 2.49
N GLN A 334 -23.64 9.31 1.36
CA GLN A 334 -22.75 8.18 1.05
C GLN A 334 -21.28 8.58 1.18
N ARG A 335 -20.43 7.63 1.63
CA ARG A 335 -18.99 7.78 1.75
C ARG A 335 -18.27 7.11 0.58
N PHE A 336 -17.26 7.76 0.03
CA PHE A 336 -16.49 7.26 -1.09
C PHE A 336 -14.98 7.29 -0.82
N GLY A 337 -14.33 8.45 -1.01
CA GLY A 337 -12.91 8.65 -0.82
C GLY A 337 -12.39 9.86 -1.59
N ILE A 338 -11.07 9.99 -1.59
CA ILE A 338 -10.36 11.15 -2.15
C ILE A 338 -10.29 11.11 -3.68
N VAL A 339 -10.28 12.29 -4.29
CA VAL A 339 -9.89 12.49 -5.70
C VAL A 339 -8.52 13.19 -5.72
N GLN A 340 -7.58 12.65 -6.49
CA GLN A 340 -6.20 13.14 -6.52
C GLN A 340 -5.60 13.10 -7.92
N ALA A 341 -4.69 14.03 -8.22
CA ALA A 341 -3.87 13.98 -9.43
C ALA A 341 -2.92 12.77 -9.38
N MET A 342 -2.77 12.07 -10.51
CA MET A 342 -1.89 10.90 -10.59
C MET A 342 -0.42 11.27 -10.88
N GLY A 343 -0.15 12.52 -11.29
CA GLY A 343 1.17 12.93 -11.72
C GLY A 343 1.61 12.30 -13.04
N ILE A 344 0.67 11.78 -13.81
CA ILE A 344 0.88 11.13 -15.10
C ILE A 344 0.18 12.00 -16.15
N ALA A 345 0.94 12.46 -17.14
CA ALA A 345 0.34 12.98 -18.36
C ALA A 345 -0.21 11.79 -19.18
N ALA A 346 -1.34 11.97 -19.85
CA ALA A 346 -1.89 10.96 -20.76
C ALA A 346 -1.04 10.86 -22.05
N GLY A 347 0.24 10.48 -21.88
CA GLY A 347 1.19 10.30 -22.94
C GLY A 347 0.95 9.04 -23.76
N TYR A 348 1.54 8.98 -24.94
CA TYR A 348 1.38 7.82 -25.85
C TYR A 348 1.83 6.51 -25.19
N GLY A 349 2.95 6.52 -24.46
CA GLY A 349 3.49 5.32 -23.80
C GLY A 349 2.54 4.76 -22.75
N GLU A 350 2.00 5.62 -21.88
CA GLU A 350 1.07 5.27 -20.82
C GLU A 350 -0.24 4.72 -21.39
N ILE A 351 -0.73 5.33 -22.48
CA ILE A 351 -1.96 4.86 -23.16
C ILE A 351 -1.72 3.51 -23.83
N VAL A 352 -0.59 3.31 -24.51
CA VAL A 352 -0.21 1.99 -25.08
C VAL A 352 -0.14 0.95 -23.99
N HIS A 353 0.48 1.26 -22.85
CA HIS A 353 0.57 0.34 -21.72
C HIS A 353 -0.82 -0.02 -21.18
N ALA A 354 -1.70 0.95 -20.98
CA ALA A 354 -3.08 0.72 -20.53
C ALA A 354 -3.87 -0.14 -21.52
N LEU A 355 -3.79 0.17 -22.82
CA LEU A 355 -4.47 -0.59 -23.86
C LEU A 355 -3.92 -2.03 -24.00
N ASN A 356 -2.60 -2.21 -23.88
CA ASN A 356 -2.00 -3.53 -23.83
C ASN A 356 -2.50 -4.34 -22.63
N GLY A 357 -2.59 -3.75 -21.46
CA GLY A 357 -3.16 -4.39 -20.27
C GLY A 357 -4.64 -4.77 -20.45
N MET A 358 -5.43 -3.95 -21.15
CA MET A 358 -6.82 -4.28 -21.50
C MET A 358 -6.87 -5.45 -22.50
N PHE A 359 -6.00 -5.44 -23.51
CA PHE A 359 -5.88 -6.53 -24.50
C PHE A 359 -5.53 -7.85 -23.81
N ASP A 360 -4.53 -7.86 -22.95
CA ASP A 360 -4.03 -9.04 -22.24
C ASP A 360 -5.10 -9.66 -21.31
N ARG A 361 -6.09 -8.87 -20.86
CA ARG A 361 -7.27 -9.33 -20.09
C ARG A 361 -8.48 -9.70 -20.96
N SER A 362 -8.42 -9.44 -22.27
CA SER A 362 -9.54 -9.70 -23.19
C SER A 362 -9.59 -11.16 -23.68
N ALA A 363 -10.69 -11.52 -24.33
CA ALA A 363 -10.81 -12.80 -25.01
C ALA A 363 -9.80 -12.97 -26.17
N LEU A 364 -9.25 -11.86 -26.67
CA LEU A 364 -8.29 -11.83 -27.78
C LEU A 364 -6.84 -12.02 -27.35
N ARG A 365 -6.56 -12.18 -26.06
CA ARG A 365 -5.20 -12.28 -25.46
C ARG A 365 -4.27 -13.30 -26.15
N ASN A 366 -4.83 -14.38 -26.72
CA ASN A 366 -4.07 -15.42 -27.40
C ASN A 366 -3.61 -15.02 -28.82
N LEU A 367 -4.20 -13.96 -29.39
CA LEU A 367 -3.86 -13.45 -30.73
C LEU A 367 -2.77 -12.36 -30.62
N ARG A 368 -1.58 -12.73 -30.16
CA ARG A 368 -0.48 -11.82 -29.81
C ARG A 368 -0.15 -10.76 -30.88
N ALA A 369 -0.29 -11.12 -32.17
CA ALA A 369 -0.05 -10.18 -33.28
C ALA A 369 -1.01 -8.96 -33.22
N LEU A 370 -2.26 -9.15 -32.77
CA LEU A 370 -3.24 -8.05 -32.65
C LEU A 370 -2.90 -7.06 -31.54
N ARG A 371 -2.06 -7.47 -30.58
CA ARG A 371 -1.59 -6.59 -29.49
C ARG A 371 -0.86 -5.35 -30.03
N HIS A 372 -0.16 -5.47 -31.15
CA HIS A 372 0.52 -4.33 -31.79
C HIS A 372 -0.45 -3.31 -32.37
N LEU A 373 -1.68 -3.69 -32.67
CA LEU A 373 -2.71 -2.77 -33.18
C LEU A 373 -3.19 -1.77 -32.10
N THR A 374 -2.94 -2.03 -30.82
CA THR A 374 -3.25 -1.07 -29.71
C THR A 374 -2.53 0.27 -29.89
N ARG A 375 -1.43 0.29 -30.65
CA ARG A 375 -0.65 1.52 -30.94
C ARG A 375 -1.43 2.54 -31.77
N LEU A 376 -2.35 2.10 -32.64
CA LEU A 376 -3.15 3.00 -33.48
C LEU A 376 -4.17 3.80 -32.63
N PRO A 377 -5.06 3.16 -31.83
CA PRO A 377 -5.95 3.89 -30.96
C PRO A 377 -5.19 4.69 -29.88
N ALA A 378 -4.00 4.21 -29.45
CA ALA A 378 -3.16 4.96 -28.53
C ALA A 378 -2.65 6.27 -29.12
N ALA A 379 -2.22 6.30 -30.39
CA ALA A 379 -1.77 7.53 -31.05
C ALA A 379 -2.92 8.55 -31.18
N VAL A 380 -4.12 8.08 -31.52
CA VAL A 380 -5.32 8.94 -31.59
C VAL A 380 -5.66 9.46 -30.18
N ALA A 381 -5.69 8.58 -29.19
CA ALA A 381 -6.03 8.95 -27.81
C ALA A 381 -4.98 9.94 -27.22
N ALA A 382 -3.68 9.73 -27.46
CA ALA A 382 -2.63 10.64 -27.05
C ALA A 382 -2.81 12.04 -27.65
N ARG A 383 -3.26 12.12 -28.90
CA ARG A 383 -3.53 13.38 -29.56
C ARG A 383 -4.76 14.11 -28.99
N LEU A 384 -5.80 13.32 -28.59
CA LEU A 384 -7.03 13.85 -27.99
C LEU A 384 -6.84 14.22 -26.51
N LEU A 385 -6.03 13.44 -25.78
CA LEU A 385 -5.80 13.59 -24.35
C LEU A 385 -4.60 14.49 -24.01
N GLY A 386 -3.74 14.79 -24.96
CA GLY A 386 -2.36 15.28 -24.81
C GLY A 386 -2.12 16.52 -23.93
N ARG A 387 -3.17 17.17 -23.39
CA ARG A 387 -3.07 18.27 -22.42
C ARG A 387 -3.85 17.99 -21.14
N ALA A 388 -4.48 16.81 -21.05
CA ALA A 388 -5.26 16.46 -19.89
C ALA A 388 -4.34 15.99 -18.76
N GLN A 389 -4.64 16.43 -17.55
CA GLN A 389 -4.10 15.83 -16.34
C GLN A 389 -4.95 14.62 -15.97
N VAL A 390 -4.30 13.52 -15.57
CA VAL A 390 -5.00 12.31 -15.14
C VAL A 390 -5.23 12.39 -13.64
N PHE A 391 -6.48 12.20 -13.26
CA PHE A 391 -6.93 12.10 -11.87
C PHE A 391 -7.45 10.71 -11.58
N VAL A 392 -7.38 10.32 -10.32
CA VAL A 392 -8.01 9.12 -9.79
C VAL A 392 -8.87 9.45 -8.59
N GLY A 393 -10.12 8.99 -8.61
CA GLY A 393 -10.93 8.86 -7.41
C GLY A 393 -10.62 7.51 -6.77
N LEU A 394 -10.10 7.52 -5.55
CA LEU A 394 -9.86 6.34 -4.75
C LEU A 394 -11.08 6.07 -3.88
N MET A 395 -11.89 5.07 -4.27
CA MET A 395 -13.07 4.73 -3.51
C MET A 395 -12.75 3.63 -2.49
N GLU A 396 -13.19 3.85 -1.25
CA GLU A 396 -13.09 2.88 -0.16
C GLU A 396 -13.75 1.55 -0.53
N ASP A 397 -13.09 0.46 -0.17
CA ASP A 397 -13.62 -0.90 -0.15
C ASP A 397 -13.87 -1.34 1.29
N LEU A 398 -14.74 -2.30 1.49
CA LEU A 398 -15.09 -2.88 2.79
C LEU A 398 -14.69 -4.35 2.85
N GLY A 399 -14.39 -4.82 4.07
CA GLY A 399 -14.01 -6.21 4.30
C GLY A 399 -15.20 -7.17 4.22
N TYR A 400 -15.21 -8.02 3.20
CA TYR A 400 -16.14 -9.13 3.03
C TYR A 400 -15.40 -10.44 3.24
N SER A 401 -15.93 -11.36 4.05
CA SER A 401 -15.24 -12.59 4.46
C SER A 401 -14.95 -13.57 3.31
N GLU A 402 -15.71 -13.49 2.23
CA GLU A 402 -15.51 -14.27 0.99
C GLU A 402 -14.31 -13.77 0.17
N ASN A 403 -13.96 -12.47 0.29
CA ASN A 403 -12.80 -11.89 -0.37
C ASN A 403 -11.55 -12.28 0.41
N ARG A 404 -10.64 -13.01 -0.23
CA ARG A 404 -9.53 -13.65 0.49
C ARG A 404 -8.29 -13.90 -0.35
N VAL A 405 -7.19 -13.99 0.36
CA VAL A 405 -5.93 -14.58 -0.08
C VAL A 405 -5.86 -16.02 0.42
N THR A 406 -5.44 -16.94 -0.43
CA THR A 406 -5.19 -18.34 -0.07
C THR A 406 -3.73 -18.71 -0.32
N TRP A 407 -3.32 -19.89 0.13
CA TRP A 407 -1.98 -20.41 -0.09
C TRP A 407 -2.04 -21.83 -0.64
N ASP A 408 -1.21 -22.12 -1.64
CA ASP A 408 -1.06 -23.45 -2.25
C ASP A 408 0.42 -23.86 -2.18
N ALA A 409 0.72 -24.92 -1.44
CA ALA A 409 2.08 -25.47 -1.29
C ALA A 409 2.72 -25.89 -2.63
N ARG A 410 1.91 -26.22 -3.64
CA ARG A 410 2.38 -26.62 -4.99
C ARG A 410 2.85 -25.42 -5.83
N ALA A 411 2.50 -24.21 -5.45
CA ALA A 411 2.86 -22.99 -6.14
C ALA A 411 3.21 -21.88 -5.13
N PRO A 412 4.29 -22.05 -4.34
CA PRO A 412 4.60 -21.20 -3.19
C PRO A 412 4.88 -19.73 -3.55
N ASP A 413 5.25 -19.43 -4.77
CA ASP A 413 5.46 -18.06 -5.25
C ASP A 413 4.19 -17.42 -5.85
N ALA A 414 3.15 -18.20 -6.18
CA ALA A 414 1.90 -17.65 -6.69
C ALA A 414 1.09 -16.97 -5.56
N ILE A 415 0.36 -15.94 -5.89
CA ILE A 415 -0.59 -15.28 -4.98
C ILE A 415 -1.99 -15.58 -5.46
N ASP A 416 -2.72 -16.38 -4.69
CA ASP A 416 -4.08 -16.77 -5.01
C ASP A 416 -5.09 -15.86 -4.33
N ILE A 417 -6.02 -15.31 -5.12
CA ILE A 417 -7.03 -14.36 -4.69
C ILE A 417 -8.40 -14.82 -5.19
N ASP A 418 -9.36 -14.98 -4.25
CA ASP A 418 -10.79 -15.04 -4.54
C ASP A 418 -11.41 -13.69 -4.15
N TYR A 419 -12.10 -13.04 -5.09
CA TYR A 419 -12.69 -11.74 -4.86
C TYR A 419 -14.05 -11.60 -5.55
N THR A 420 -15.05 -11.13 -4.81
CA THR A 420 -16.39 -10.84 -5.30
C THR A 420 -16.63 -9.35 -5.21
N LEU A 421 -17.00 -8.73 -6.34
CA LEU A 421 -17.44 -7.34 -6.39
C LEU A 421 -18.86 -7.25 -5.81
N ASN A 422 -18.98 -6.90 -4.55
CA ASN A 422 -20.26 -6.82 -3.86
C ASN A 422 -21.21 -5.83 -4.57
N PRO A 423 -22.51 -6.12 -4.71
CA PRO A 423 -23.49 -5.21 -5.31
C PRO A 423 -23.52 -3.82 -4.66
N GLU A 424 -23.30 -3.73 -3.34
CA GLU A 424 -23.16 -2.47 -2.60
C GLU A 424 -21.98 -1.65 -3.14
N LEU A 425 -20.80 -2.27 -3.24
CA LEU A 425 -19.60 -1.64 -3.75
C LEU A 425 -19.78 -1.10 -5.17
N LEU A 426 -20.45 -1.87 -6.03
CA LEU A 426 -20.78 -1.45 -7.40
C LEU A 426 -21.79 -0.28 -7.43
N ALA A 427 -22.75 -0.27 -6.52
CA ALA A 427 -23.71 0.82 -6.39
C ALA A 427 -23.03 2.11 -5.91
N ARG A 428 -22.16 2.00 -4.92
CA ARG A 428 -21.36 3.09 -4.36
C ARG A 428 -20.38 3.66 -5.40
N ARG A 429 -19.74 2.81 -6.21
CA ARG A 429 -18.91 3.24 -7.35
C ARG A 429 -19.69 4.09 -8.35
N ARG A 430 -20.92 3.67 -8.73
CA ARG A 430 -21.77 4.46 -9.63
C ARG A 430 -22.16 5.82 -9.03
N ALA A 431 -22.41 5.85 -7.73
CA ALA A 431 -22.72 7.08 -7.01
C ALA A 431 -21.50 8.02 -6.95
N PHE A 432 -20.30 7.49 -6.66
CA PHE A 432 -19.04 8.25 -6.65
C PHE A 432 -18.78 8.91 -8.01
N ARG A 433 -18.92 8.15 -9.10
CA ARG A 433 -18.79 8.71 -10.46
C ARG A 433 -19.82 9.82 -10.73
N ARG A 434 -21.04 9.70 -10.22
CA ARG A 434 -22.05 10.78 -10.33
C ARG A 434 -21.65 12.02 -9.54
N ALA A 435 -21.11 11.84 -8.33
CA ALA A 435 -20.62 12.93 -7.50
C ALA A 435 -19.50 13.71 -8.20
N ILE A 436 -18.48 13.00 -8.72
CA ILE A 436 -17.40 13.62 -9.48
C ILE A 436 -17.92 14.38 -10.71
N ARG A 437 -18.83 13.78 -11.48
CA ARG A 437 -19.43 14.45 -12.64
C ARG A 437 -20.24 15.69 -12.27
N ALA A 438 -20.93 15.65 -11.14
CA ALA A 438 -21.73 16.77 -10.67
C ALA A 438 -20.84 17.96 -10.25
N GLY A 439 -19.78 17.68 -9.47
CA GLY A 439 -18.83 18.72 -9.03
C GLY A 439 -17.96 19.27 -10.16
N LEU A 440 -17.65 18.47 -11.16
CA LEU A 440 -16.88 18.91 -12.34
C LEU A 440 -17.78 19.46 -13.46
N ARG A 441 -19.04 19.82 -13.18
CA ARG A 441 -19.93 20.42 -14.19
C ARG A 441 -19.31 21.74 -14.70
N GLY A 442 -19.23 21.87 -16.01
CA GLY A 442 -18.56 23.02 -16.66
C GLY A 442 -17.08 22.81 -16.98
N HIS A 443 -16.48 21.74 -16.47
CA HIS A 443 -15.12 21.31 -16.85
C HIS A 443 -15.17 20.21 -17.91
N ARG A 444 -14.19 20.21 -18.81
CA ARG A 444 -14.00 19.11 -19.74
C ARG A 444 -13.34 17.96 -18.99
N ALA A 445 -14.12 16.93 -18.66
CA ALA A 445 -13.65 15.71 -17.98
C ALA A 445 -14.12 14.48 -18.75
N PHE A 446 -13.26 13.45 -18.81
CA PHE A 446 -13.57 12.18 -19.48
C PHE A 446 -13.09 11.00 -18.65
N PHE A 447 -14.00 10.09 -18.28
CA PHE A 447 -13.68 8.90 -17.51
C PHE A 447 -13.00 7.85 -18.38
N LEU A 448 -11.82 7.41 -17.96
CA LEU A 448 -11.01 6.39 -18.61
C LEU A 448 -11.36 4.98 -18.12
N THR A 449 -11.87 4.85 -16.89
CA THR A 449 -12.31 3.59 -16.30
C THR A 449 -13.71 3.23 -16.74
N HIS A 450 -13.91 2.14 -17.49
CA HIS A 450 -15.23 1.68 -17.94
C HIS A 450 -15.81 0.59 -17.01
N ALA A 451 -15.02 -0.42 -16.69
CA ALA A 451 -15.35 -1.49 -15.73
C ALA A 451 -14.87 -1.14 -14.32
N PRO A 452 -15.35 -1.81 -13.25
CA PRO A 452 -14.75 -1.72 -11.93
C PRO A 452 -13.26 -2.10 -12.00
N GLU A 453 -12.40 -1.28 -11.42
CA GLU A 453 -10.96 -1.47 -11.42
C GLU A 453 -10.44 -1.51 -9.99
N LEU A 454 -9.99 -2.70 -9.56
CA LEU A 454 -9.35 -2.90 -8.27
C LEU A 454 -7.92 -2.39 -8.31
N ASN A 455 -7.54 -1.60 -7.32
CA ASN A 455 -6.17 -1.11 -7.17
C ASN A 455 -5.30 -2.17 -6.49
N PHE A 456 -4.71 -3.07 -7.25
CA PHE A 456 -3.80 -4.10 -6.73
C PHE A 456 -2.53 -3.56 -6.05
N GLY A 457 -2.30 -2.26 -6.08
CA GLY A 457 -1.25 -1.59 -5.31
C GLY A 457 -1.65 -1.30 -3.85
N HIS A 458 -2.92 -1.47 -3.47
CA HIS A 458 -3.45 -1.15 -2.16
C HIS A 458 -4.17 -2.33 -1.47
N PRO A 459 -3.61 -3.56 -1.44
CA PRO A 459 -4.23 -4.66 -0.72
C PRO A 459 -4.16 -4.42 0.78
N CYS A 460 -5.27 -4.71 1.51
CA CYS A 460 -5.33 -4.56 2.96
C CYS A 460 -6.36 -5.51 3.60
N GLY A 461 -6.39 -5.57 4.93
CA GLY A 461 -7.47 -6.17 5.73
C GLY A 461 -7.35 -7.67 6.03
N THR A 462 -6.40 -8.37 5.43
CA THR A 462 -6.31 -9.85 5.48
C THR A 462 -5.93 -10.46 6.83
N LEU A 463 -5.53 -9.64 7.81
CA LEU A 463 -5.28 -10.00 9.21
C LEU A 463 -5.89 -8.92 10.12
N ARG A 464 -7.12 -8.49 9.83
CA ARG A 464 -7.71 -7.31 10.47
C ARG A 464 -7.64 -7.34 11.98
N MET A 465 -7.38 -6.17 12.60
CA MET A 465 -7.43 -6.00 14.04
C MET A 465 -8.86 -5.81 14.55
N GLY A 466 -9.10 -6.16 15.81
CA GLY A 466 -10.38 -6.02 16.49
C GLY A 466 -10.26 -6.40 17.97
N CYS A 467 -11.31 -6.17 18.74
CA CYS A 467 -11.33 -6.50 20.17
C CYS A 467 -11.71 -7.96 20.44
N ASP A 468 -12.44 -8.61 19.52
CA ASP A 468 -12.97 -9.95 19.67
C ASP A 468 -12.19 -10.96 18.80
N PRO A 469 -11.52 -11.97 19.41
CA PRO A 469 -10.78 -13.00 18.68
C PRO A 469 -11.65 -13.85 17.75
N ALA A 470 -12.97 -13.90 17.94
CA ALA A 470 -13.88 -14.61 17.03
C ALA A 470 -14.10 -13.86 15.72
N THR A 471 -13.88 -12.55 15.68
CA THR A 471 -14.15 -11.68 14.54
C THR A 471 -12.92 -10.95 13.99
N SER A 472 -11.75 -11.16 14.60
CA SER A 472 -10.47 -10.55 14.19
C SER A 472 -9.30 -11.52 14.36
N VAL A 473 -8.20 -11.26 13.66
CA VAL A 473 -6.95 -12.03 13.77
C VAL A 473 -6.03 -11.41 14.80
N LEU A 474 -6.06 -10.07 14.91
CA LEU A 474 -5.20 -9.29 15.77
C LEU A 474 -6.02 -8.53 16.81
N ASP A 475 -5.41 -8.27 17.98
CA ASP A 475 -5.93 -7.35 18.97
C ASP A 475 -5.72 -5.88 18.55
N ALA A 476 -6.14 -4.94 19.39
CA ALA A 476 -6.00 -3.50 19.13
C ALA A 476 -4.52 -3.04 19.07
N GLU A 477 -3.58 -3.80 19.61
CA GLU A 477 -2.14 -3.54 19.55
C GLU A 477 -1.47 -4.22 18.34
N CYS A 478 -2.27 -4.78 17.42
CA CYS A 478 -1.81 -5.57 16.27
C CYS A 478 -0.98 -6.80 16.67
N ARG A 479 -1.18 -7.34 17.85
CA ARG A 479 -0.66 -8.63 18.29
C ARG A 479 -1.64 -9.73 17.90
N ALA A 480 -1.15 -10.86 17.45
CA ALA A 480 -2.01 -12.01 17.10
C ALA A 480 -2.76 -12.53 18.33
N HIS A 481 -4.07 -12.72 18.21
CA HIS A 481 -4.85 -13.31 19.29
C HIS A 481 -4.32 -14.70 19.63
N GLY A 482 -4.09 -14.94 20.91
CA GLY A 482 -3.58 -16.22 21.43
C GLY A 482 -2.08 -16.47 21.23
N ILE A 483 -1.33 -15.56 20.57
CA ILE A 483 0.13 -15.69 20.37
C ILE A 483 0.84 -14.46 20.93
N GLY A 484 1.51 -14.61 22.06
CA GLY A 484 2.02 -13.51 22.88
C GLY A 484 3.13 -12.68 22.24
N ASN A 485 3.90 -13.23 21.29
CA ASN A 485 5.09 -12.60 20.73
C ASN A 485 5.06 -12.38 19.21
N LEU A 486 3.86 -12.45 18.58
CA LEU A 486 3.67 -12.24 17.15
C LEU A 486 2.85 -10.98 16.89
N TYR A 487 3.41 -10.04 16.13
CA TYR A 487 2.82 -8.76 15.77
C TYR A 487 2.74 -8.57 14.26
N VAL A 488 1.90 -7.63 13.81
CA VAL A 488 1.73 -7.28 12.39
C VAL A 488 1.90 -5.76 12.21
N ALA A 489 2.70 -5.36 11.22
CA ALA A 489 2.99 -3.95 10.93
C ALA A 489 2.72 -3.56 9.47
N ASP A 490 2.11 -4.40 8.65
CA ASP A 490 1.74 -4.09 7.26
C ASP A 490 0.22 -3.88 7.12
N ALA A 491 -0.25 -3.52 5.91
CA ALA A 491 -1.65 -3.18 5.65
C ALA A 491 -2.67 -4.30 5.96
N SER A 492 -2.24 -5.51 6.28
CA SER A 492 -3.17 -6.60 6.61
C SER A 492 -3.96 -6.35 7.90
N PHE A 493 -3.46 -5.49 8.81
CA PHE A 493 -4.14 -5.16 10.07
C PHE A 493 -5.44 -4.35 9.88
N MET A 494 -5.64 -3.66 8.78
CA MET A 494 -6.66 -2.64 8.58
C MET A 494 -8.10 -3.21 8.60
N PRO A 495 -9.01 -2.71 9.45
CA PRO A 495 -10.43 -3.11 9.47
C PRO A 495 -11.25 -2.61 8.28
N SER A 496 -10.86 -1.49 7.67
CA SER A 496 -11.41 -0.93 6.43
C SER A 496 -10.28 -0.37 5.58
N SER A 497 -10.48 -0.19 4.26
CA SER A 497 -9.44 0.37 3.41
C SER A 497 -9.31 1.89 3.55
N MET A 498 -10.28 2.54 4.19
CA MET A 498 -10.43 4.01 4.23
C MET A 498 -10.61 4.59 2.83
N GLY A 499 -10.83 5.89 2.71
CA GLY A 499 -10.93 6.58 1.42
C GLY A 499 -9.65 7.28 0.98
N VAL A 500 -8.49 6.94 1.57
CA VAL A 500 -7.17 7.53 1.29
C VAL A 500 -6.11 6.45 1.08
N ASN A 501 -4.94 6.84 0.58
CA ASN A 501 -3.81 5.94 0.37
C ASN A 501 -3.35 5.31 1.71
N PRO A 502 -3.06 3.99 1.78
CA PRO A 502 -2.85 3.30 3.05
C PRO A 502 -1.47 3.54 3.69
N SER A 503 -0.47 4.01 2.95
CA SER A 503 0.94 3.98 3.38
C SER A 503 1.23 4.82 4.61
N LEU A 504 0.58 5.99 4.79
CA LEU A 504 0.75 6.80 5.99
C LEU A 504 0.20 6.08 7.23
N THR A 505 -0.98 5.49 7.11
CA THR A 505 -1.59 4.71 8.21
C THR A 505 -0.76 3.47 8.57
N ILE A 506 -0.16 2.81 7.58
CA ILE A 506 0.79 1.71 7.83
C ILE A 506 1.98 2.20 8.65
N ALA A 507 2.57 3.35 8.28
CA ALA A 507 3.72 3.90 8.99
C ALA A 507 3.35 4.36 10.41
N ALA A 508 2.24 5.09 10.57
CA ALA A 508 1.74 5.55 11.87
C ALA A 508 1.45 4.37 12.82
N ASN A 509 0.76 3.34 12.32
CA ASN A 509 0.49 2.15 13.11
C ASN A 509 1.76 1.36 13.43
N ALA A 510 2.74 1.31 12.53
CA ALA A 510 4.03 0.65 12.78
C ALA A 510 4.79 1.33 13.93
N LEU A 511 4.78 2.67 14.02
CA LEU A 511 5.33 3.43 15.14
C LEU A 511 4.60 3.08 16.45
N ARG A 512 3.27 3.07 16.44
CA ARG A 512 2.43 2.72 17.59
C ARG A 512 2.71 1.31 18.11
N VAL A 513 2.78 0.32 17.21
CA VAL A 513 3.08 -1.09 17.57
C VAL A 513 4.48 -1.22 18.12
N ALA A 514 5.47 -0.51 17.56
CA ALA A 514 6.84 -0.52 18.08
C ALA A 514 6.90 -0.07 19.55
N GLU A 515 6.23 1.03 19.88
CA GLU A 515 6.18 1.52 21.27
C GLU A 515 5.41 0.57 22.20
N GLY A 516 4.41 -0.16 21.69
CA GLY A 516 3.74 -1.23 22.42
C GLY A 516 4.71 -2.37 22.79
N ILE A 517 5.54 -2.81 21.85
CA ILE A 517 6.59 -3.83 22.08
C ILE A 517 7.62 -3.33 23.11
N VAL A 518 8.06 -2.07 23.00
CA VAL A 518 9.03 -1.48 23.95
C VAL A 518 8.47 -1.45 25.36
N ARG A 519 7.23 -0.96 25.55
CA ARG A 519 6.56 -0.90 26.86
C ARG A 519 6.43 -2.28 27.52
N ARG A 520 6.04 -3.33 26.75
CA ARG A 520 5.94 -4.70 27.27
C ARG A 520 7.29 -5.25 27.71
N ARG A 521 8.33 -5.03 26.91
CA ARG A 521 9.69 -5.40 27.29
C ARG A 521 10.13 -4.72 28.60
N GLU A 522 9.85 -3.42 28.76
CA GLU A 522 10.16 -2.67 29.99
C GLU A 522 9.38 -3.19 31.19
N ALA A 523 8.15 -3.68 30.98
CA ALA A 523 7.32 -4.33 31.98
C ALA A 523 7.76 -5.78 32.32
N GLY A 524 8.71 -6.35 31.57
CA GLY A 524 9.21 -7.72 31.77
C GLY A 524 8.31 -8.80 31.16
N GLU A 525 7.42 -8.42 30.23
CA GLU A 525 6.50 -9.33 29.52
C GLU A 525 7.13 -9.96 28.27
#